data_e0196896c89b73b0d1ba534a8c899d81
#
_entry.id   e0196896c89b73b0d1ba534a8c899d81
#
_cell.length_a   1.000
_cell.length_b   1.000
_cell.length_c   1.000
_cell.angle_alpha   90.00
_cell.angle_beta   90.00
_cell.angle_gamma   90.00
#
_symmetry.space_group_name_H-M   'P 1'
#
loop_
_entity.id
_entity.type
_entity.pdbx_description
1 polymer ?
#
loop_
_entity_poly.entity_id
_entity_poly.type
_entity_poly.pdbx_seq_one_letter_code
_entity_poly.pdbx_strand_id
1 'polypeptide(L)'
;MKFTGWLVCLMALTRAQACDLCAIYRAGNASGEASRGFVFTVSEQFVPYRTRQDNGENPRPAANYVDSSITHLVPGYNFSKRFGVSLNVPVVHLNFKRSDIQYSLNAPPVPFTEQGRESGLGDLSLIGRVTVFQKSEMDYGVLVNVLGGVKFPTGNDDRLDDEVEQSRIFDMFGIPHDDPLSHSISTVHQHSLALGSGSFDGVFALTVNGRWRRWFMNGQFQYYLRTEGESGFQYGDELMVSGGPGVYVLLNNSRTLSLQANAVYDQMARDQLLGRPSNQTGLTAWYLGPLLNFTWGEHFSANAGVDAPLSIDNNGRQSVPDYRIHGGFSWRF
;
A
#
# COMPACT_ATOMS: atom_id res chain seq x y z
N MET A 1 -40.04 26.73 9.69
CA MET A 1 -39.57 25.48 9.05
C MET A 1 -38.10 25.27 9.40
N LYS A 2 -37.84 24.31 10.27
CA LYS A 2 -36.45 24.02 10.73
C LYS A 2 -35.90 22.90 9.88
N PHE A 3 -34.86 23.17 9.07
CA PHE A 3 -34.08 22.15 8.39
C PHE A 3 -32.96 21.67 9.32
N THR A 4 -33.17 20.55 9.94
CA THR A 4 -32.13 19.79 10.65
C THR A 4 -31.43 18.89 9.62
N GLY A 5 -30.29 19.35 9.11
CA GLY A 5 -29.44 18.56 8.25
C GLY A 5 -28.69 17.51 9.08
N TRP A 6 -29.02 16.25 8.88
CA TRP A 6 -28.28 15.10 9.37
C TRP A 6 -27.01 14.96 8.58
N LEU A 7 -25.87 15.27 9.18
CA LEU A 7 -24.56 14.90 8.67
C LEU A 7 -24.35 13.42 8.99
N VAL A 8 -24.78 12.54 8.08
CA VAL A 8 -24.49 11.13 8.16
C VAL A 8 -23.02 10.94 7.80
N CYS A 9 -22.21 10.70 8.82
CA CYS A 9 -20.83 10.26 8.66
C CYS A 9 -20.87 8.81 8.13
N LEU A 10 -20.87 8.65 6.81
CA LEU A 10 -20.70 7.35 6.19
C LEU A 10 -19.24 6.93 6.34
N MET A 11 -18.94 6.17 7.38
CA MET A 11 -17.74 5.34 7.41
C MET A 11 -17.94 4.18 6.42
N ALA A 12 -17.55 4.38 5.19
CA ALA A 12 -17.49 3.30 4.21
C ALA A 12 -16.22 2.49 4.47
N LEU A 13 -16.39 1.31 5.06
CA LEU A 13 -15.37 0.27 5.23
C LEU A 13 -15.08 -0.37 3.88
N THR A 14 -13.85 -0.30 3.40
CA THR A 14 -13.48 -0.87 2.11
C THR A 14 -11.98 -1.25 1.98
N ARG A 15 -11.52 -1.92 0.99
CA ARG A 15 -10.50 -2.99 0.95
C ARG A 15 -9.41 -2.80 -0.12
N ALA A 16 -8.12 -3.18 0.12
CA ALA A 16 -6.96 -2.86 -0.70
C ALA A 16 -5.90 -3.94 -0.89
N GLN A 17 -5.27 -4.02 -2.01
CA GLN A 17 -3.89 -4.50 -2.17
C GLN A 17 -2.93 -3.31 -2.13
N ALA A 18 -1.90 -3.48 -1.45
CA ALA A 18 -0.72 -2.96 -1.42
C ALA A 18 0.17 -2.05 -0.81
N CYS A 19 0.59 -1.14 -0.64
CA CYS A 19 1.76 -0.49 -0.04
C CYS A 19 1.66 -0.41 1.48
N ASP A 20 2.15 -1.46 2.17
CA ASP A 20 2.02 -1.65 3.61
C ASP A 20 2.59 -0.49 4.46
N LEU A 21 3.60 0.21 3.97
CA LEU A 21 4.28 1.26 4.72
C LEU A 21 3.76 2.67 4.49
N CYS A 22 3.04 2.91 3.39
CA CYS A 22 2.53 4.23 3.05
C CYS A 22 1.60 4.78 4.12
N ALA A 23 0.69 3.92 4.62
CA ALA A 23 -0.27 4.30 5.64
C ALA A 23 0.42 4.57 6.99
N ILE A 24 1.43 3.77 7.36
CA ILE A 24 2.16 3.87 8.62
C ILE A 24 2.81 5.24 8.78
N TYR A 25 3.52 5.70 7.74
CA TYR A 25 4.25 6.95 7.82
C TYR A 25 3.37 8.17 7.71
N ARG A 26 2.29 8.09 6.94
CA ARG A 26 1.30 9.17 6.88
C ARG A 26 0.66 9.42 8.24
N ALA A 27 0.28 8.37 8.95
CA ALA A 27 -0.26 8.51 10.31
C ALA A 27 0.79 9.05 11.31
N GLY A 28 2.04 8.64 11.19
CA GLY A 28 3.14 9.13 12.03
C GLY A 28 3.55 10.58 11.75
N ASN A 29 3.51 11.00 10.49
CA ASN A 29 3.91 12.35 10.08
C ASN A 29 2.91 13.44 10.50
N ALA A 30 1.63 13.12 10.59
CA ALA A 30 0.61 14.08 11.03
C ALA A 30 0.82 14.62 12.46
N SER A 31 1.63 13.95 13.26
CA SER A 31 1.76 14.23 14.68
C SER A 31 3.00 15.02 15.11
N GLY A 32 3.85 15.44 14.16
CA GLY A 32 5.01 16.27 14.48
C GLY A 32 6.12 15.51 15.25
N GLU A 33 6.84 16.20 16.10
CA GLU A 33 8.07 15.72 16.76
C GLU A 33 7.90 14.40 17.51
N ALA A 34 8.83 13.44 17.28
CA ALA A 34 8.90 12.21 18.06
C ALA A 34 9.27 12.52 19.52
N SER A 35 8.35 12.32 20.43
CA SER A 35 8.63 12.28 21.87
C SER A 35 9.12 10.89 22.27
N ARG A 36 9.79 10.78 23.42
CA ARG A 36 10.12 9.48 24.02
C ARG A 36 8.83 8.81 24.49
N GLY A 37 8.71 7.50 24.31
CA GLY A 37 7.59 6.72 24.83
C GLY A 37 6.96 5.81 23.79
N PHE A 38 5.85 5.20 24.16
CA PHE A 38 5.05 4.34 23.32
C PHE A 38 4.19 5.14 22.33
N VAL A 39 4.11 4.64 21.13
CA VAL A 39 3.18 5.09 20.08
C VAL A 39 2.42 3.88 19.57
N PHE A 40 1.12 4.00 19.40
CA PHE A 40 0.29 3.01 18.74
C PHE A 40 -0.46 3.67 17.59
N THR A 41 -0.26 3.16 16.39
CA THR A 41 -0.92 3.66 15.18
C THR A 41 -1.82 2.58 14.61
N VAL A 42 -3.01 2.97 14.21
CA VAL A 42 -3.92 2.16 13.38
C VAL A 42 -4.17 2.92 12.10
N SER A 43 -3.98 2.28 10.98
CA SER A 43 -4.30 2.88 9.68
C SER A 43 -4.93 1.85 8.76
N GLU A 44 -5.80 2.33 7.91
CA GLU A 44 -6.55 1.55 6.93
C GLU A 44 -6.30 2.13 5.55
N GLN A 45 -6.10 1.25 4.58
CA GLN A 45 -6.01 1.63 3.18
C GLN A 45 -6.95 0.74 2.35
N PHE A 46 -7.71 1.36 1.46
CA PHE A 46 -8.61 0.71 0.51
C PHE A 46 -8.29 1.05 -0.94
N VAL A 47 -8.23 0.03 -1.78
CA VAL A 47 -8.10 0.20 -3.24
C VAL A 47 -8.96 -0.83 -3.96
N PRO A 48 -10.00 -0.47 -4.71
CA PRO A 48 -10.68 -1.36 -5.64
C PRO A 48 -9.90 -1.46 -6.95
N TYR A 49 -9.79 -2.67 -7.48
CA TYR A 49 -9.20 -3.00 -8.78
C TYR A 49 -10.31 -3.56 -9.68
N ARG A 50 -11.12 -2.69 -10.22
CA ARG A 50 -12.30 -3.05 -11.05
C ARG A 50 -12.21 -2.55 -12.48
N THR A 51 -11.17 -1.79 -12.78
CA THR A 51 -10.85 -1.35 -14.13
C THR A 51 -9.76 -2.24 -14.71
N ARG A 52 -10.02 -2.81 -15.88
CA ARG A 52 -9.02 -3.52 -16.68
C ARG A 52 -8.35 -2.54 -17.63
N GLN A 53 -7.03 -2.66 -17.76
CA GLN A 53 -6.22 -1.88 -18.68
C GLN A 53 -5.23 -2.79 -19.40
N ASP A 54 -4.95 -2.51 -20.67
CA ASP A 54 -4.04 -3.29 -21.50
C ASP A 54 -2.88 -2.36 -21.94
N ASN A 55 -1.66 -2.54 -21.39
CA ASN A 55 -0.46 -1.73 -21.70
C ASN A 55 -0.69 -0.21 -21.62
N GLY A 56 -1.22 0.25 -20.53
CA GLY A 56 -1.50 1.67 -20.31
C GLY A 56 -2.70 2.23 -21.08
N GLU A 57 -3.38 1.42 -21.90
CA GLU A 57 -4.43 1.86 -22.79
C GLU A 57 -5.78 1.16 -22.53
N ASN A 58 -6.84 1.73 -23.11
CA ASN A 58 -8.19 1.14 -23.17
C ASN A 58 -8.78 0.75 -21.80
N PRO A 59 -8.83 1.66 -20.80
CA PRO A 59 -9.45 1.33 -19.54
C PRO A 59 -10.93 1.00 -19.73
N ARG A 60 -11.38 -0.11 -19.14
CA ARG A 60 -12.76 -0.58 -19.20
C ARG A 60 -13.12 -1.38 -17.96
N PRO A 61 -14.42 -1.46 -17.61
CA PRO A 61 -14.85 -2.28 -16.48
C PRO A 61 -14.35 -3.72 -16.62
N ALA A 62 -13.74 -4.24 -15.55
CA ALA A 62 -13.26 -5.62 -15.51
C ALA A 62 -14.40 -6.58 -15.12
N ALA A 63 -14.43 -7.75 -15.75
CA ALA A 63 -15.31 -8.86 -15.34
C ALA A 63 -14.79 -9.53 -14.04
N ASN A 64 -13.48 -9.50 -13.85
CA ASN A 64 -12.75 -9.96 -12.68
C ASN A 64 -12.34 -8.75 -11.85
N TYR A 65 -12.32 -8.88 -10.53
CA TYR A 65 -11.97 -7.77 -9.64
C TYR A 65 -11.30 -8.27 -8.37
N VAL A 66 -10.52 -7.41 -7.75
CA VAL A 66 -10.10 -7.51 -6.36
C VAL A 66 -10.47 -6.21 -5.67
N ASP A 67 -11.23 -6.32 -4.60
CA ASP A 67 -11.33 -5.24 -3.60
C ASP A 67 -10.48 -5.68 -2.42
N SER A 68 -9.56 -4.88 -2.01
CA SER A 68 -8.62 -5.30 -0.97
C SER A 68 -8.53 -4.23 0.12
N SER A 69 -8.49 -4.60 1.40
CA SER A 69 -8.41 -3.77 2.59
C SER A 69 -7.23 -4.18 3.43
N ILE A 70 -6.36 -3.25 3.80
CA ILE A 70 -5.27 -3.54 4.73
C ILE A 70 -5.36 -2.62 5.93
N THR A 71 -5.60 -3.22 7.09
CA THR A 71 -5.49 -2.54 8.38
C THR A 71 -4.09 -2.75 8.94
N HIS A 72 -3.34 -1.69 9.15
CA HIS A 72 -2.04 -1.74 9.78
C HIS A 72 -2.17 -1.42 11.27
N LEU A 73 -1.72 -2.34 12.12
CA LEU A 73 -1.54 -2.15 13.55
C LEU A 73 -0.05 -1.92 13.80
N VAL A 74 0.31 -0.73 14.27
CA VAL A 74 1.72 -0.34 14.38
C VAL A 74 2.06 0.11 15.80
N PRO A 75 2.33 -0.85 16.73
CA PRO A 75 2.99 -0.53 17.97
C PRO A 75 4.43 -0.07 17.72
N GLY A 76 4.84 1.00 18.40
CA GLY A 76 6.19 1.54 18.30
C GLY A 76 6.69 2.07 19.62
N TYR A 77 7.99 2.17 19.75
CA TYR A 77 8.66 2.76 20.90
C TYR A 77 9.76 3.73 20.47
N ASN A 78 9.66 4.96 20.92
CA ASN A 78 10.67 5.97 20.73
C ASN A 78 11.62 5.99 21.95
N PHE A 79 12.85 5.51 21.77
CA PHE A 79 13.90 5.54 22.80
C PHE A 79 14.34 6.97 23.12
N SER A 80 14.28 7.82 22.11
CA SER A 80 14.61 9.24 22.17
C SER A 80 13.89 10.01 21.06
N LYS A 81 14.04 11.34 21.03
CA LYS A 81 13.56 12.17 19.89
C LYS A 81 14.18 11.74 18.53
N ARG A 82 15.37 11.11 18.57
CA ARG A 82 16.12 10.73 17.36
C ARG A 82 15.92 9.27 16.93
N PHE A 83 15.67 8.37 17.86
CA PHE A 83 15.64 6.93 17.60
C PHE A 83 14.32 6.32 18.04
N GLY A 84 13.73 5.57 17.17
CA GLY A 84 12.52 4.79 17.43
C GLY A 84 12.51 3.49 16.65
N VAL A 85 11.69 2.55 17.09
CA VAL A 85 11.41 1.29 16.42
C VAL A 85 9.90 1.07 16.39
N SER A 86 9.41 0.46 15.33
CA SER A 86 8.00 0.08 15.18
C SER A 86 7.89 -1.29 14.53
N LEU A 87 6.85 -2.03 14.92
CA LEU A 87 6.44 -3.27 14.30
C LEU A 87 5.15 -2.99 13.51
N ASN A 88 5.15 -3.29 12.22
CA ASN A 88 3.92 -3.27 11.42
C ASN A 88 3.31 -4.67 11.40
N VAL A 89 2.04 -4.75 11.77
CA VAL A 89 1.22 -5.96 11.74
C VAL A 89 0.05 -5.70 10.78
N PRO A 90 0.16 -6.07 9.51
CA PRO A 90 -0.93 -5.88 8.55
C PRO A 90 -1.98 -6.98 8.71
N VAL A 91 -3.24 -6.58 8.73
CA VAL A 91 -4.40 -7.47 8.61
C VAL A 91 -5.01 -7.22 7.24
N VAL A 92 -4.95 -8.23 6.39
CA VAL A 92 -5.37 -8.16 5.00
C VAL A 92 -6.74 -8.77 4.83
N HIS A 93 -7.60 -8.10 4.07
CA HIS A 93 -8.91 -8.59 3.65
C HIS A 93 -9.07 -8.38 2.15
N LEU A 94 -9.25 -9.43 1.40
CA LEU A 94 -9.49 -9.42 -0.04
C LEU A 94 -10.90 -9.95 -0.33
N ASN A 95 -11.60 -9.27 -1.25
CA ASN A 95 -12.84 -9.80 -1.83
C ASN A 95 -12.67 -9.81 -3.34
N PHE A 96 -12.80 -10.97 -3.96
CA PHE A 96 -12.39 -11.12 -5.33
C PHE A 96 -13.37 -11.95 -6.15
N LYS A 97 -13.28 -11.75 -7.45
CA LYS A 97 -13.82 -12.63 -8.47
C LYS A 97 -12.78 -12.78 -9.58
N ARG A 98 -12.45 -14.03 -9.92
CA ARG A 98 -11.58 -14.37 -11.03
C ARG A 98 -12.19 -15.47 -11.88
N SER A 99 -12.00 -15.39 -13.18
CA SER A 99 -12.33 -16.45 -14.12
C SER A 99 -11.08 -16.79 -14.90
N ASP A 100 -10.71 -18.04 -14.92
CA ASP A 100 -9.45 -18.51 -15.47
C ASP A 100 -9.59 -19.92 -16.06
N ILE A 101 -8.52 -20.46 -16.60
CA ILE A 101 -8.43 -21.82 -17.09
C ILE A 101 -7.49 -22.61 -16.17
N GLN A 102 -8.01 -23.68 -15.60
CA GLN A 102 -7.20 -24.62 -14.82
C GLN A 102 -6.58 -25.65 -15.76
N TYR A 103 -5.26 -25.73 -15.72
CA TYR A 103 -4.48 -26.73 -16.44
C TYR A 103 -4.08 -27.86 -15.47
N SER A 104 -4.05 -29.08 -15.98
CA SER A 104 -3.66 -30.27 -15.21
C SER A 104 -2.91 -31.25 -16.11
N LEU A 105 -1.93 -31.97 -15.55
CA LEU A 105 -1.17 -32.98 -16.28
C LEU A 105 -2.03 -34.15 -16.79
N ASN A 106 -3.13 -34.44 -16.12
CA ASN A 106 -3.93 -35.64 -16.33
C ASN A 106 -5.35 -35.36 -16.85
N ALA A 107 -5.69 -34.09 -17.13
CA ALA A 107 -7.02 -33.69 -17.58
C ALA A 107 -6.95 -32.55 -18.60
N PRO A 108 -7.94 -32.42 -19.51
CA PRO A 108 -8.01 -31.27 -20.41
C PRO A 108 -8.19 -29.96 -19.63
N PRO A 109 -7.75 -28.82 -20.19
CA PRO A 109 -7.96 -27.51 -19.59
C PRO A 109 -9.45 -27.23 -19.34
N VAL A 110 -9.80 -26.78 -18.14
CA VAL A 110 -11.17 -26.51 -17.72
C VAL A 110 -11.32 -25.04 -17.29
N PRO A 111 -12.23 -24.27 -17.92
CA PRO A 111 -12.53 -22.93 -17.45
C PRO A 111 -13.25 -23.00 -16.11
N PHE A 112 -12.86 -22.11 -15.18
CA PHE A 112 -13.50 -21.99 -13.88
C PHE A 112 -13.74 -20.53 -13.50
N THR A 113 -14.63 -20.32 -12.58
CA THR A 113 -14.85 -19.00 -11.93
C THR A 113 -14.81 -19.21 -10.43
N GLU A 114 -13.91 -18.48 -9.80
CA GLU A 114 -13.75 -18.42 -8.35
C GLU A 114 -14.22 -17.05 -7.85
N GLN A 115 -15.03 -17.04 -6.82
CA GLN A 115 -15.43 -15.83 -6.12
C GLN A 115 -15.38 -16.10 -4.63
N GLY A 116 -14.68 -15.24 -3.91
CA GLY A 116 -14.44 -15.50 -2.49
C GLY A 116 -13.90 -14.31 -1.74
N ARG A 117 -13.47 -14.62 -0.53
CA ARG A 117 -12.80 -13.69 0.38
C ARG A 117 -11.58 -14.38 0.98
N GLU A 118 -10.45 -13.70 0.92
CA GLU A 118 -9.24 -14.08 1.67
C GLU A 118 -9.05 -13.08 2.81
N SER A 119 -8.68 -13.57 3.98
CA SER A 119 -8.44 -12.70 5.13
C SER A 119 -7.44 -13.34 6.08
N GLY A 120 -6.50 -12.55 6.56
CA GLY A 120 -5.50 -13.03 7.51
C GLY A 120 -4.45 -11.99 7.83
N LEU A 121 -3.43 -12.42 8.56
CA LEU A 121 -2.25 -11.61 8.77
C LEU A 121 -1.39 -11.62 7.50
N GLY A 122 -0.89 -10.45 7.15
CA GLY A 122 0.14 -10.33 6.13
C GLY A 122 1.55 -10.43 6.73
N ASP A 123 2.54 -10.02 5.96
CA ASP A 123 3.94 -10.05 6.37
C ASP A 123 4.25 -8.97 7.40
N LEU A 124 4.78 -9.38 8.55
CA LEU A 124 5.24 -8.47 9.59
C LEU A 124 6.45 -7.67 9.13
N SER A 125 6.56 -6.41 9.56
CA SER A 125 7.74 -5.59 9.25
C SER A 125 8.27 -4.91 10.51
N LEU A 126 9.58 -5.05 10.77
CA LEU A 126 10.27 -4.35 11.84
C LEU A 126 11.06 -3.19 11.25
N ILE A 127 10.80 -1.98 11.74
CA ILE A 127 11.30 -0.74 11.15
C ILE A 127 11.94 0.13 12.22
N GLY A 128 13.19 0.48 11.97
CA GLY A 128 13.93 1.48 12.72
C GLY A 128 13.79 2.87 12.10
N ARG A 129 13.70 3.91 12.93
CA ARG A 129 13.65 5.30 12.52
C ARG A 129 14.78 6.09 13.16
N VAL A 130 15.46 6.89 12.34
CA VAL A 130 16.48 7.84 12.79
C VAL A 130 16.10 9.24 12.31
N THR A 131 15.96 10.19 13.24
CA THR A 131 15.83 11.61 12.91
C THR A 131 17.22 12.20 12.67
N VAL A 132 17.54 12.45 11.39
CA VAL A 132 18.86 12.96 10.97
C VAL A 132 18.96 14.46 11.06
N PHE A 133 17.84 15.16 10.90
CA PHE A 133 17.78 16.60 11.03
C PHE A 133 16.46 17.04 11.68
N GLN A 134 16.54 17.94 12.66
CA GLN A 134 15.37 18.56 13.29
C GLN A 134 15.72 19.99 13.68
N LYS A 135 14.96 20.94 13.17
CA LYS A 135 14.98 22.34 13.59
C LYS A 135 13.54 22.83 13.71
N SER A 136 13.23 23.44 14.86
CA SER A 136 11.88 23.97 15.13
C SER A 136 12.02 25.36 15.74
N GLU A 137 11.49 26.36 15.05
CA GLU A 137 11.43 27.76 15.42
C GLU A 137 9.96 28.22 15.41
N MET A 138 9.66 29.42 15.89
CA MET A 138 8.28 29.92 15.95
C MET A 138 7.62 29.93 14.56
N ASP A 139 8.30 30.46 13.56
CA ASP A 139 7.76 30.65 12.23
C ASP A 139 8.03 29.47 11.27
N TYR A 140 9.06 28.68 11.51
CA TYR A 140 9.41 27.57 10.62
C TYR A 140 9.90 26.34 11.38
N GLY A 141 9.77 25.20 10.72
CA GLY A 141 10.31 23.94 11.23
C GLY A 141 10.68 23.04 10.07
N VAL A 142 11.72 22.22 10.28
CA VAL A 142 12.12 21.17 9.34
C VAL A 142 12.45 19.91 10.14
N LEU A 143 11.93 18.79 9.69
CA LEU A 143 12.17 17.47 10.24
C LEU A 143 12.51 16.50 9.11
N VAL A 144 13.62 15.78 9.25
CA VAL A 144 14.05 14.77 8.29
C VAL A 144 14.30 13.45 9.02
N ASN A 145 13.62 12.40 8.62
CA ASN A 145 13.82 11.06 9.14
C ASN A 145 14.26 10.11 8.05
N VAL A 146 15.17 9.21 8.40
CA VAL A 146 15.54 8.02 7.63
C VAL A 146 15.00 6.81 8.36
N LEU A 147 14.41 5.90 7.59
CA LEU A 147 13.85 4.66 8.11
C LEU A 147 14.42 3.49 7.34
N GLY A 148 14.63 2.40 8.05
CA GLY A 148 15.10 1.16 7.46
C GLY A 148 14.57 -0.03 8.24
N GLY A 149 14.30 -1.12 7.54
CA GLY A 149 13.71 -2.28 8.18
C GLY A 149 13.71 -3.52 7.32
N VAL A 150 13.15 -4.57 7.88
CA VAL A 150 12.99 -5.86 7.24
C VAL A 150 11.54 -6.31 7.37
N LYS A 151 10.99 -6.80 6.27
CA LYS A 151 9.73 -7.51 6.22
C LYS A 151 10.00 -9.01 6.33
N PHE A 152 9.22 -9.72 7.11
CA PHE A 152 9.35 -11.16 7.39
C PHE A 152 8.22 -11.93 6.68
N PRO A 153 8.49 -13.12 6.12
CA PRO A 153 7.49 -13.96 5.46
C PRO A 153 6.58 -14.65 6.49
N THR A 154 5.65 -13.92 7.06
CA THR A 154 4.74 -14.41 8.10
C THR A 154 3.29 -14.51 7.65
N GLY A 155 2.95 -13.92 6.52
CA GLY A 155 1.65 -14.05 5.88
C GLY A 155 1.53 -15.39 5.14
N ASN A 156 0.28 -15.79 4.86
CA ASN A 156 0.04 -16.99 4.06
C ASN A 156 0.34 -16.71 2.59
N ASP A 157 1.19 -17.54 1.98
CA ASP A 157 1.66 -17.48 0.60
C ASP A 157 1.26 -18.68 -0.27
N ASP A 158 0.38 -19.58 0.20
CA ASP A 158 -0.10 -20.78 -0.52
C ASP A 158 -0.55 -20.46 -1.96
N ARG A 159 -1.11 -19.28 -2.18
CA ARG A 159 -1.53 -18.83 -3.50
C ARG A 159 -0.38 -18.65 -4.49
N LEU A 160 0.83 -18.38 -4.00
CA LEU A 160 2.04 -18.28 -4.83
C LEU A 160 2.50 -19.67 -5.29
N ASP A 161 2.38 -20.67 -4.45
CA ASP A 161 2.71 -22.06 -4.81
C ASP A 161 1.82 -22.53 -5.97
N ASP A 162 0.51 -22.24 -5.94
CA ASP A 162 -0.42 -22.56 -7.01
C ASP A 162 -0.01 -21.91 -8.35
N GLU A 163 0.46 -20.66 -8.31
CA GLU A 163 0.88 -19.93 -9.52
C GLU A 163 2.17 -20.49 -10.09
N VAL A 164 3.12 -20.83 -9.23
CA VAL A 164 4.40 -21.44 -9.61
C VAL A 164 4.19 -22.84 -10.18
N GLU A 165 3.33 -23.67 -9.56
CA GLU A 165 3.02 -25.00 -10.06
C GLU A 165 2.37 -24.93 -11.46
N GLN A 166 1.45 -24.01 -11.64
CA GLN A 166 0.81 -23.81 -12.96
C GLN A 166 1.85 -23.40 -14.02
N SER A 167 2.82 -22.55 -13.68
CA SER A 167 3.92 -22.19 -14.57
C SER A 167 4.80 -23.39 -14.93
N ARG A 168 5.11 -24.27 -13.97
CA ARG A 168 5.86 -25.51 -14.20
C ARG A 168 5.11 -26.46 -15.15
N ILE A 169 3.78 -26.53 -15.03
CA ILE A 169 2.94 -27.32 -15.95
C ILE A 169 3.06 -26.76 -17.38
N PHE A 170 3.04 -25.46 -17.58
CA PHE A 170 3.26 -24.84 -18.89
C PHE A 170 4.63 -25.18 -19.49
N ASP A 171 5.69 -25.11 -18.67
CA ASP A 171 7.04 -25.53 -19.10
C ASP A 171 7.06 -27.00 -19.57
N MET A 172 6.38 -27.90 -18.86
CA MET A 172 6.31 -29.31 -19.23
C MET A 172 5.58 -29.57 -20.55
N PHE A 173 4.57 -28.75 -20.86
CA PHE A 173 3.86 -28.83 -22.14
C PHE A 173 4.52 -28.04 -23.27
N GLY A 174 5.65 -27.37 -22.98
CA GLY A 174 6.34 -26.52 -23.95
C GLY A 174 5.51 -25.31 -24.40
N ILE A 175 4.60 -24.84 -23.56
CA ILE A 175 3.80 -23.64 -23.80
C ILE A 175 4.70 -22.43 -23.44
N PRO A 176 5.02 -21.54 -24.42
CA PRO A 176 5.83 -20.38 -24.14
C PRO A 176 5.18 -19.46 -23.11
N HIS A 177 5.94 -18.91 -22.19
CA HIS A 177 5.44 -18.00 -21.16
C HIS A 177 4.88 -16.68 -21.70
N ASP A 178 5.17 -16.33 -22.92
CA ASP A 178 4.65 -15.19 -23.67
C ASP A 178 3.46 -15.53 -24.58
N ASP A 179 3.05 -16.81 -24.62
CA ASP A 179 1.84 -17.24 -25.36
C ASP A 179 0.58 -16.73 -24.66
N PRO A 180 -0.40 -16.18 -25.38
CA PRO A 180 -1.72 -15.83 -24.82
C PRO A 180 -2.44 -16.98 -24.12
N LEU A 181 -2.11 -18.23 -24.42
CA LEU A 181 -2.66 -19.43 -23.77
C LEU A 181 -1.97 -19.75 -22.44
N SER A 182 -0.73 -19.29 -22.23
CA SER A 182 0.01 -19.43 -20.97
C SER A 182 -0.34 -18.33 -19.96
N HIS A 183 -1.03 -17.27 -20.41
CA HIS A 183 -1.46 -16.20 -19.54
C HIS A 183 -2.86 -16.45 -19.04
N SER A 184 -3.06 -16.20 -17.77
CA SER A 184 -4.38 -16.15 -17.17
C SER A 184 -5.30 -15.27 -17.99
N ILE A 185 -6.49 -15.78 -18.34
CA ILE A 185 -7.56 -14.98 -18.94
C ILE A 185 -8.03 -13.93 -17.92
N SER A 186 -7.82 -14.23 -16.64
CA SER A 186 -8.10 -13.34 -15.53
C SER A 186 -7.12 -12.18 -15.51
N THR A 187 -7.61 -11.01 -15.14
CA THR A 187 -6.78 -9.86 -14.75
C THR A 187 -6.47 -9.87 -13.26
N VAL A 188 -6.91 -10.92 -12.54
CA VAL A 188 -6.66 -11.21 -11.14
C VAL A 188 -5.89 -12.53 -11.07
N HIS A 189 -4.62 -12.45 -10.76
CA HIS A 189 -3.70 -13.58 -10.63
C HIS A 189 -3.68 -14.14 -9.21
N GLN A 190 -3.08 -15.30 -8.98
CA GLN A 190 -2.98 -15.91 -7.65
C GLN A 190 -2.14 -15.04 -6.71
N HIS A 191 -1.00 -14.50 -7.18
CA HIS A 191 -0.17 -13.58 -6.40
C HIS A 191 -0.93 -12.35 -5.89
N SER A 192 -1.96 -11.91 -6.63
CA SER A 192 -2.83 -10.82 -6.21
C SER A 192 -3.74 -11.18 -5.02
N LEU A 193 -3.85 -12.46 -4.68
CA LEU A 193 -4.69 -13.01 -3.61
C LEU A 193 -3.87 -13.54 -2.43
N ALA A 194 -2.54 -13.62 -2.56
CA ALA A 194 -1.65 -14.04 -1.47
C ALA A 194 -1.64 -12.99 -0.35
N LEU A 195 -1.66 -13.45 0.89
CA LEU A 195 -1.59 -12.59 2.07
C LEU A 195 -0.15 -12.29 2.48
N GLY A 196 0.79 -13.13 2.08
CA GLY A 196 2.22 -13.00 2.30
C GLY A 196 3.03 -13.11 1.01
N SER A 197 4.32 -12.82 1.08
CA SER A 197 5.25 -12.89 -0.06
C SER A 197 6.15 -14.13 -0.03
N GLY A 198 6.18 -14.87 1.08
CA GLY A 198 7.11 -15.96 1.27
C GLY A 198 8.60 -15.53 1.33
N SER A 199 8.89 -14.22 1.34
CA SER A 199 10.26 -13.69 1.23
C SER A 199 10.61 -12.70 2.34
N PHE A 200 11.93 -12.56 2.61
CA PHE A 200 12.47 -11.48 3.44
C PHE A 200 12.76 -10.27 2.55
N ASP A 201 12.11 -9.14 2.80
CA ASP A 201 12.29 -7.95 1.98
C ASP A 201 12.94 -6.81 2.77
N GLY A 202 13.78 -6.02 2.10
CA GLY A 202 14.35 -4.80 2.65
C GLY A 202 13.39 -3.62 2.48
N VAL A 203 13.31 -2.76 3.50
CA VAL A 203 12.48 -1.56 3.47
C VAL A 203 13.32 -0.35 3.79
N PHE A 204 13.25 0.67 2.94
CA PHE A 204 13.94 1.95 3.11
C PHE A 204 12.95 3.10 2.89
N ALA A 205 13.02 4.12 3.76
CA ALA A 205 12.24 5.32 3.56
C ALA A 205 12.98 6.58 4.05
N LEU A 206 12.64 7.70 3.42
CA LEU A 206 13.05 9.04 3.81
C LEU A 206 11.80 9.89 3.93
N THR A 207 11.64 10.61 5.05
CA THR A 207 10.55 11.58 5.19
C THR A 207 11.13 12.97 5.45
N VAL A 208 10.55 13.95 4.80
CA VAL A 208 10.89 15.37 4.95
C VAL A 208 9.63 16.15 5.24
N ASN A 209 9.63 16.87 6.35
CA ASN A 209 8.52 17.75 6.73
C ASN A 209 9.07 19.16 6.91
N GLY A 210 8.55 20.12 6.16
CA GLY A 210 8.86 21.52 6.25
C GLY A 210 7.63 22.34 6.62
N ARG A 211 7.71 23.26 7.59
CA ARG A 211 6.64 24.18 7.96
C ARG A 211 7.15 25.62 7.92
N TRP A 212 6.32 26.49 7.38
CA TRP A 212 6.50 27.94 7.45
C TRP A 212 5.17 28.62 7.83
N ARG A 213 5.09 29.07 9.07
CA ARG A 213 3.86 29.60 9.66
C ARG A 213 2.70 28.62 9.54
N ARG A 214 1.68 28.94 8.73
CA ARG A 214 0.52 28.06 8.48
C ARG A 214 0.68 27.13 7.29
N TRP A 215 1.71 27.34 6.45
CA TRP A 215 1.99 26.50 5.31
C TRP A 215 2.94 25.38 5.71
N PHE A 216 2.77 24.24 5.12
CA PHE A 216 3.72 23.15 5.23
C PHE A 216 3.85 22.41 3.91
N MET A 217 4.93 21.69 3.80
CA MET A 217 5.18 20.75 2.74
C MET A 217 5.77 19.48 3.35
N ASN A 218 5.22 18.33 3.01
CA ASN A 218 5.82 17.07 3.35
C ASN A 218 6.15 16.28 2.09
N GLY A 219 7.14 15.42 2.21
CA GLY A 219 7.56 14.49 1.19
C GLY A 219 7.99 13.19 1.84
N GLN A 220 7.70 12.11 1.19
CA GLN A 220 8.10 10.76 1.56
C GLN A 220 8.62 10.06 0.32
N PHE A 221 9.77 9.44 0.46
CA PHE A 221 10.34 8.48 -0.46
C PHE A 221 10.37 7.13 0.25
N GLN A 222 10.01 6.06 -0.45
CA GLN A 222 9.99 4.71 0.07
C GLN A 222 10.39 3.73 -1.02
N TYR A 223 11.21 2.77 -0.65
CA TYR A 223 11.67 1.71 -1.55
C TYR A 223 11.60 0.36 -0.84
N TYR A 224 10.98 -0.59 -1.52
CA TYR A 224 11.00 -1.99 -1.16
C TYR A 224 11.98 -2.73 -2.06
N LEU A 225 12.98 -3.33 -1.44
CA LEU A 225 13.85 -4.30 -2.09
C LEU A 225 13.26 -5.68 -1.86
N ARG A 226 12.70 -6.25 -2.89
CA ARG A 226 12.05 -7.55 -2.84
C ARG A 226 13.03 -8.67 -3.12
N THR A 227 12.86 -9.81 -2.45
CA THR A 227 13.66 -11.00 -2.70
C THR A 227 12.78 -12.17 -3.13
N GLU A 228 13.40 -13.21 -3.69
CA GLU A 228 12.69 -14.42 -4.08
C GLU A 228 12.20 -15.17 -2.85
N GLY A 229 10.92 -15.60 -2.89
CA GLY A 229 10.29 -16.41 -1.87
C GLY A 229 10.59 -17.90 -2.01
N GLU A 230 10.18 -18.70 -1.01
CA GLU A 230 10.39 -20.15 -1.00
C GLU A 230 9.69 -20.86 -2.18
N SER A 231 8.57 -20.33 -2.64
CA SER A 231 7.84 -20.83 -3.82
C SER A 231 8.62 -20.70 -5.14
N GLY A 232 9.57 -19.75 -5.21
CA GLY A 232 10.23 -19.32 -6.46
C GLY A 232 9.51 -18.16 -7.14
N PHE A 233 8.59 -17.50 -6.42
CA PHE A 233 7.98 -16.24 -6.82
C PHE A 233 8.72 -15.05 -6.16
N GLN A 234 8.95 -13.99 -6.93
CA GLN A 234 9.51 -12.74 -6.43
C GLN A 234 8.63 -11.58 -6.88
N TYR A 235 8.09 -10.84 -5.94
CA TYR A 235 7.42 -9.58 -6.26
C TYR A 235 8.42 -8.57 -6.83
N GLY A 236 7.97 -7.69 -7.71
CA GLY A 236 8.79 -6.60 -8.23
C GLY A 236 9.15 -5.59 -7.14
N ASP A 237 10.34 -5.01 -7.24
CA ASP A 237 10.72 -3.88 -6.40
C ASP A 237 9.72 -2.73 -6.54
N GLU A 238 9.47 -2.03 -5.44
CA GLU A 238 8.49 -0.95 -5.41
C GLU A 238 9.15 0.36 -4.96
N LEU A 239 8.95 1.40 -5.74
CA LEU A 239 9.34 2.76 -5.44
C LEU A 239 8.09 3.63 -5.29
N MET A 240 7.93 4.25 -4.12
CA MET A 240 6.87 5.22 -3.91
C MET A 240 7.44 6.56 -3.47
N VAL A 241 6.96 7.63 -4.12
CA VAL A 241 7.21 9.00 -3.70
C VAL A 241 5.86 9.67 -3.46
N SER A 242 5.66 10.24 -2.29
CA SER A 242 4.39 10.91 -1.98
C SER A 242 4.60 12.19 -1.19
N GLY A 243 3.62 13.08 -1.24
CA GLY A 243 3.63 14.32 -0.47
C GLY A 243 2.99 15.48 -1.20
N GLY A 244 3.23 16.68 -0.69
CA GLY A 244 2.74 17.91 -1.30
C GLY A 244 2.51 19.04 -0.30
N PRO A 245 2.07 20.20 -0.80
CA PRO A 245 1.81 21.37 0.01
C PRO A 245 0.50 21.26 0.79
N GLY A 246 0.49 21.86 1.97
CA GLY A 246 -0.69 21.92 2.82
C GLY A 246 -0.76 23.21 3.63
N VAL A 247 -1.91 23.43 4.25
CA VAL A 247 -2.18 24.61 5.07
C VAL A 247 -2.91 24.22 6.34
N TYR A 248 -2.50 24.78 7.47
CA TYR A 248 -3.23 24.69 8.73
C TYR A 248 -4.45 25.61 8.69
N VAL A 249 -5.63 25.01 8.59
CA VAL A 249 -6.92 25.71 8.66
C VAL A 249 -7.21 26.12 10.10
N LEU A 250 -6.96 25.20 11.05
CA LEU A 250 -6.99 25.45 12.49
C LEU A 250 -5.59 25.21 13.03
N LEU A 251 -5.04 26.19 13.73
CA LEU A 251 -3.73 26.11 14.38
C LEU A 251 -3.81 26.82 15.73
N ASN A 252 -3.93 26.04 16.79
CA ASN A 252 -3.86 26.51 18.17
C ASN A 252 -3.07 25.51 19.03
N ASN A 253 -2.78 25.89 20.27
CA ASN A 253 -1.92 25.11 21.16
C ASN A 253 -2.46 23.72 21.54
N SER A 254 -3.77 23.48 21.36
CA SER A 254 -4.39 22.22 21.76
C SER A 254 -4.86 21.37 20.57
N ARG A 255 -5.09 21.98 19.41
CA ARG A 255 -5.65 21.28 18.24
C ARG A 255 -5.14 21.89 16.95
N THR A 256 -4.85 21.04 15.99
CA THR A 256 -4.60 21.49 14.62
C THR A 256 -5.51 20.75 13.65
N LEU A 257 -5.90 21.42 12.60
CA LEU A 257 -6.55 20.83 11.43
C LEU A 257 -5.85 21.36 10.20
N SER A 258 -5.42 20.49 9.33
CA SER A 258 -4.77 20.89 8.09
C SER A 258 -5.36 20.16 6.89
N LEU A 259 -5.30 20.82 5.75
CA LEU A 259 -5.65 20.29 4.44
C LEU A 259 -4.39 20.30 3.59
N GLN A 260 -4.14 19.22 2.89
CA GLN A 260 -3.00 19.01 2.01
C GLN A 260 -3.46 18.52 0.65
N ALA A 261 -2.83 18.99 -0.41
CA ALA A 261 -2.89 18.36 -1.73
C ALA A 261 -1.78 17.30 -1.77
N ASN A 262 -2.17 16.03 -1.81
CA ASN A 262 -1.23 14.91 -1.77
C ASN A 262 -1.08 14.32 -3.17
N ALA A 263 0.13 14.36 -3.72
CA ALA A 263 0.51 13.66 -4.94
C ALA A 263 1.26 12.38 -4.58
N VAL A 264 1.02 11.31 -5.33
CA VAL A 264 1.71 10.02 -5.17
C VAL A 264 2.20 9.54 -6.52
N TYR A 265 3.47 9.27 -6.62
CA TYR A 265 4.10 8.48 -7.67
C TYR A 265 4.36 7.08 -7.12
N ASP A 266 3.97 6.07 -7.85
CA ASP A 266 4.05 4.68 -7.45
C ASP A 266 4.54 3.87 -8.64
N GLN A 267 5.67 3.19 -8.49
CA GLN A 267 6.28 2.35 -9.51
C GLN A 267 6.57 0.98 -8.92
N MET A 268 5.95 -0.03 -9.51
CA MET A 268 6.21 -1.44 -9.22
C MET A 268 6.91 -2.05 -10.43
N ALA A 269 8.07 -2.67 -10.20
CA ALA A 269 8.76 -3.45 -11.22
C ALA A 269 7.93 -4.71 -11.57
N ARG A 270 8.33 -5.41 -12.61
CA ARG A 270 7.71 -6.70 -12.94
C ARG A 270 8.07 -7.75 -11.90
N ASP A 271 7.08 -8.55 -11.53
CA ASP A 271 7.31 -9.74 -10.73
C ASP A 271 8.14 -10.77 -11.51
N GLN A 272 8.79 -11.66 -10.80
CA GLN A 272 9.53 -12.76 -11.38
C GLN A 272 8.94 -14.09 -10.91
N LEU A 273 8.85 -15.01 -11.84
CA LEU A 273 8.37 -16.37 -11.62
C LEU A 273 9.46 -17.33 -12.08
N LEU A 274 10.05 -18.09 -11.17
CA LEU A 274 11.19 -18.98 -11.45
C LEU A 274 12.34 -18.24 -12.15
N GLY A 275 12.66 -17.02 -11.71
CA GLY A 275 13.71 -16.17 -12.26
C GLY A 275 13.38 -15.53 -13.62
N ARG A 276 12.15 -15.61 -14.11
CA ARG A 276 11.69 -15.01 -15.38
C ARG A 276 10.70 -13.87 -15.10
N PRO A 277 10.83 -12.69 -15.73
CA PRO A 277 9.91 -11.59 -15.54
C PRO A 277 8.51 -11.93 -16.08
N SER A 278 7.48 -11.66 -15.28
CA SER A 278 6.08 -11.79 -15.67
C SER A 278 5.66 -10.64 -16.60
N ASN A 279 4.98 -10.97 -17.70
CA ASN A 279 4.56 -9.98 -18.71
C ASN A 279 3.25 -9.26 -18.37
N GLN A 280 2.57 -9.65 -17.30
CA GLN A 280 1.29 -9.07 -16.87
C GLN A 280 1.36 -8.48 -15.46
N THR A 281 2.54 -8.07 -15.04
CA THR A 281 2.80 -7.42 -13.75
C THR A 281 3.66 -6.18 -13.93
N GLY A 282 3.73 -5.38 -12.88
CA GLY A 282 4.44 -4.11 -12.90
C GLY A 282 3.59 -2.97 -13.49
N LEU A 283 3.64 -1.84 -12.82
CA LEU A 283 2.94 -0.62 -13.24
C LEU A 283 3.67 0.63 -12.75
N THR A 284 3.39 1.74 -13.40
CA THR A 284 3.75 3.08 -12.94
C THR A 284 2.49 3.92 -12.88
N ALA A 285 2.23 4.54 -11.74
CA ALA A 285 1.01 5.30 -11.53
C ALA A 285 1.26 6.64 -10.84
N TRP A 286 0.48 7.65 -11.22
CA TRP A 286 0.38 8.93 -10.56
C TRP A 286 -1.01 9.11 -9.98
N TYR A 287 -1.06 9.54 -8.72
CA TYR A 287 -2.31 9.85 -8.04
C TYR A 287 -2.26 11.27 -7.47
N LEU A 288 -3.42 11.85 -7.31
CA LEU A 288 -3.60 13.13 -6.63
C LEU A 288 -4.87 13.09 -5.79
N GLY A 289 -4.81 13.68 -4.60
CA GLY A 289 -5.98 13.76 -3.74
C GLY A 289 -5.82 14.68 -2.55
N PRO A 290 -6.93 15.02 -1.88
CA PRO A 290 -6.91 15.73 -0.62
C PRO A 290 -6.56 14.82 0.54
N LEU A 291 -5.79 15.34 1.48
CA LEU A 291 -5.47 14.71 2.76
C LEU A 291 -5.79 15.68 3.90
N LEU A 292 -6.67 15.27 4.79
CA LEU A 292 -6.97 15.94 6.04
C LEU A 292 -6.10 15.37 7.15
N ASN A 293 -5.51 16.25 7.97
CA ASN A 293 -4.79 15.85 9.18
C ASN A 293 -5.34 16.63 10.36
N PHE A 294 -5.55 15.91 11.47
CA PHE A 294 -6.01 16.46 12.74
C PHE A 294 -5.06 16.05 13.85
N THR A 295 -4.74 16.96 14.76
CA THR A 295 -4.02 16.64 15.99
C THR A 295 -4.74 17.19 17.20
N TRP A 296 -4.66 16.49 18.33
CA TRP A 296 -5.18 16.94 19.61
C TRP A 296 -4.13 16.75 20.71
N GLY A 297 -3.67 17.87 21.25
CA GLY A 297 -2.55 17.88 22.19
C GLY A 297 -1.28 17.28 21.60
N GLU A 298 -0.52 16.60 22.43
CA GLU A 298 0.72 15.90 22.05
C GLU A 298 0.52 14.39 21.89
N HIS A 299 -0.69 13.90 22.15
CA HIS A 299 -0.98 12.48 22.26
C HIS A 299 -1.73 11.90 21.09
N PHE A 300 -2.59 12.66 20.44
CA PHE A 300 -3.48 12.13 19.41
C PHE A 300 -3.27 12.81 18.06
N SER A 301 -3.19 12.01 17.01
CA SER A 301 -3.26 12.47 15.63
C SER A 301 -4.14 11.54 14.80
N ALA A 302 -4.80 12.09 13.79
CA ALA A 302 -5.60 11.35 12.83
C ALA A 302 -5.46 11.95 11.45
N ASN A 303 -5.62 11.13 10.43
CA ASN A 303 -5.66 11.58 9.03
C ASN A 303 -6.70 10.81 8.24
N ALA A 304 -7.17 11.41 7.15
CA ALA A 304 -8.02 10.76 6.17
C ALA A 304 -7.80 11.39 4.80
N GLY A 305 -7.70 10.58 3.77
CA GLY A 305 -7.47 11.03 2.41
C GLY A 305 -8.07 10.11 1.36
N VAL A 306 -8.17 10.63 0.16
CA VAL A 306 -8.53 9.89 -1.04
C VAL A 306 -7.61 10.32 -2.16
N ASP A 307 -7.03 9.37 -2.87
CA ASP A 307 -6.15 9.62 -4.00
C ASP A 307 -6.82 9.06 -5.27
N ALA A 308 -7.05 9.90 -6.26
CA ALA A 308 -7.57 9.51 -7.58
C ALA A 308 -6.40 9.32 -8.57
N PRO A 309 -6.41 8.29 -9.42
CA PRO A 309 -5.38 8.11 -10.42
C PRO A 309 -5.46 9.21 -11.49
N LEU A 310 -4.32 9.82 -11.81
CA LEU A 310 -4.15 10.75 -12.91
C LEU A 310 -3.68 10.03 -14.18
N SER A 311 -2.79 9.06 -13.99
CA SER A 311 -2.30 8.20 -15.06
C SER A 311 -1.86 6.87 -14.46
N ILE A 312 -2.09 5.79 -15.20
CA ILE A 312 -1.58 4.46 -14.91
C ILE A 312 -1.01 3.91 -16.20
N ASP A 313 0.24 3.49 -16.16
CA ASP A 313 0.93 2.77 -17.22
C ASP A 313 1.30 1.38 -16.69
N ASN A 314 0.71 0.34 -17.24
CA ASN A 314 0.87 -1.05 -16.80
C ASN A 314 1.38 -1.93 -17.93
N ASN A 315 2.10 -2.99 -17.59
CA ASN A 315 2.56 -3.99 -18.54
C ASN A 315 1.50 -5.06 -18.77
N GLY A 316 1.19 -5.34 -20.03
CA GLY A 316 0.22 -6.36 -20.39
C GLY A 316 -1.20 -6.05 -19.92
N ARG A 317 -1.95 -7.10 -19.61
CA ARG A 317 -3.34 -7.00 -19.20
C ARG A 317 -3.45 -7.13 -17.68
N GLN A 318 -3.88 -6.08 -17.00
CA GLN A 318 -4.02 -6.07 -15.55
C GLN A 318 -5.32 -5.40 -15.09
N SER A 319 -5.78 -5.76 -13.91
CA SER A 319 -6.71 -4.93 -13.15
C SER A 319 -5.92 -3.84 -12.44
N VAL A 320 -6.32 -2.59 -12.67
CA VAL A 320 -5.63 -1.40 -12.14
C VAL A 320 -6.47 -0.72 -11.06
N PRO A 321 -5.84 0.04 -10.13
CA PRO A 321 -6.55 0.76 -9.08
C PRO A 321 -7.52 1.81 -9.62
N ASP A 322 -8.76 1.82 -9.15
CA ASP A 322 -9.74 2.85 -9.50
C ASP A 322 -9.54 4.14 -8.68
N TYR A 323 -9.23 3.97 -7.40
CA TYR A 323 -8.89 5.04 -6.44
C TYR A 323 -8.30 4.43 -5.17
N ARG A 324 -7.76 5.26 -4.27
CA ARG A 324 -7.28 4.84 -2.94
C ARG A 324 -7.96 5.67 -1.87
N ILE A 325 -8.58 5.03 -0.88
CA ILE A 325 -9.02 5.67 0.37
C ILE A 325 -8.06 5.23 1.47
N HIS A 326 -7.61 6.16 2.25
CA HIS A 326 -6.74 5.85 3.38
C HIS A 326 -7.05 6.75 4.57
N GLY A 327 -6.83 6.22 5.75
CA GLY A 327 -6.99 6.98 6.98
C GLY A 327 -6.38 6.25 8.15
N GLY A 328 -6.14 6.97 9.22
CA GLY A 328 -5.57 6.37 10.40
C GLY A 328 -5.54 7.32 11.58
N PHE A 329 -5.16 6.77 12.71
CA PHE A 329 -4.90 7.55 13.91
C PHE A 329 -3.71 7.00 14.67
N SER A 330 -3.04 7.87 15.40
CA SER A 330 -1.95 7.51 16.31
C SER A 330 -2.24 8.03 17.70
N TRP A 331 -1.91 7.20 18.68
CA TRP A 331 -1.95 7.58 20.09
C TRP A 331 -0.57 7.43 20.72
N ARG A 332 -0.15 8.45 21.48
CA ARG A 332 1.12 8.48 22.21
C ARG A 332 0.87 8.42 23.72
N PHE A 333 1.66 7.61 24.38
CA PHE A 333 1.61 7.41 25.82
C PHE A 333 2.79 8.10 26.52
#